data_8c8144364e279e60c1e1abbc3cebd7ac
#
_entry.id   8c8144364e279e60c1e1abbc3cebd7ac
#
_cell.length_a   1.000
_cell.length_b   1.000
_cell.length_c   1.000
_cell.angle_alpha   90.00
_cell.angle_beta   90.00
_cell.angle_gamma   90.00
#
_symmetry.space_group_name_H-M   'P 1'
#
loop_
_entity.id
_entity.type
_entity.pdbx_description
1 polymer ?
#
loop_
_entity_poly.entity_id
_entity_poly.type
_entity_poly.pdbx_seq_one_letter_code
_entity_poly.pdbx_strand_id
1 'polypeptide(L)'
;MVTSDRVYYDRMQAMRGLSSSDVAFPAYASRRRIPLVGKQMRIGRRSAARELQPEIDLAVPPIDPGISRLHAMLIAAPDGTWSVLDPGSANGTLVNGREIPTGDLVTLNEGDRINLGAWTVITMYRG
;
A
#
# COMPACT_ATOMS: atom_id res chain seq x y z
N MET A 1 5.15 0.43 -8.85
CA MET A 1 5.62 1.80 -8.56
C MET A 1 4.85 2.40 -7.40
N VAL A 2 5.53 2.98 -6.47
CA VAL A 2 4.91 3.62 -5.29
C VAL A 2 4.87 5.12 -5.50
N THR A 3 3.68 5.71 -5.34
CA THR A 3 3.53 7.17 -5.41
C THR A 3 2.33 7.61 -4.56
N SER A 4 2.00 8.90 -4.58
CA SER A 4 0.83 9.45 -3.90
C SER A 4 -0.35 9.57 -4.86
N ASP A 5 -1.57 9.43 -4.33
CA ASP A 5 -2.80 9.46 -5.12
C ASP A 5 -3.78 10.46 -4.50
N ARG A 6 -3.95 11.60 -5.17
CA ARG A 6 -4.81 12.68 -4.67
C ARG A 6 -6.29 12.29 -4.66
N VAL A 7 -6.74 11.57 -5.68
CA VAL A 7 -8.14 11.14 -5.77
C VAL A 7 -8.47 10.21 -4.61
N TYR A 8 -7.59 9.28 -4.32
CA TYR A 8 -7.75 8.37 -3.19
C TYR A 8 -7.73 9.14 -1.87
N TYR A 9 -6.81 10.09 -1.72
CA TYR A 9 -6.72 10.92 -0.53
C TYR A 9 -8.04 11.67 -0.28
N ASP A 10 -8.58 12.34 -1.31
CA ASP A 10 -9.82 13.10 -1.19
C ASP A 10 -11.00 12.19 -0.84
N ARG A 11 -11.05 10.99 -1.43
CA ARG A 11 -12.08 10.00 -1.14
C ARG A 11 -12.03 9.53 0.31
N MET A 12 -10.84 9.25 0.81
CA MET A 12 -10.67 8.78 2.19
C MET A 12 -11.01 9.89 3.20
N GLN A 13 -10.68 11.13 2.89
CA GLN A 13 -11.06 12.26 3.74
C GLN A 13 -12.60 12.39 3.82
N ALA A 14 -13.28 12.27 2.70
CA ALA A 14 -14.72 12.35 2.66
C ALA A 14 -15.38 11.19 3.42
N MET A 15 -14.86 9.97 3.27
CA MET A 15 -15.40 8.80 3.94
C MET A 15 -15.22 8.84 5.45
N ARG A 16 -14.15 9.42 5.92
CA ARG A 16 -13.86 9.52 7.36
C ARG A 16 -14.54 10.70 8.03
N GLY A 17 -15.19 11.49 7.24
CA GLY A 17 -15.99 12.60 7.77
C GLY A 17 -15.18 13.64 8.50
N LEU A 18 -14.20 14.10 7.98
CA LEU A 18 -13.40 14.55 8.80
C LEU A 18 -12.79 15.71 8.82
N SER A 19 -12.89 16.14 9.50
CA SER A 19 -12.04 16.82 10.41
C SER A 19 -10.64 16.30 10.46
N SER A 20 -10.30 15.54 9.51
CA SER A 20 -9.05 15.01 9.53
C SER A 20 -8.08 15.89 8.87
N SER A 21 -8.12 17.09 9.21
CA SER A 21 -7.02 18.01 9.07
C SER A 21 -5.68 17.46 9.54
N ASP A 22 -5.69 16.31 10.20
CA ASP A 22 -4.49 15.72 10.76
C ASP A 22 -3.58 15.05 9.75
N VAL A 23 -4.08 14.73 8.56
CA VAL A 23 -3.28 14.11 7.52
C VAL A 23 -3.32 14.97 6.27
N ALA A 24 -2.24 15.67 5.99
CA ALA A 24 -2.11 16.48 4.79
C ALA A 24 -1.64 15.62 3.62
N PHE A 25 -2.09 15.96 2.42
CA PHE A 25 -1.52 15.38 1.21
C PHE A 25 -0.07 15.86 1.04
N PRO A 26 0.84 15.00 0.56
CA PRO A 26 2.24 15.40 0.43
C PRO A 26 2.42 16.63 -0.45
N ALA A 27 3.30 17.53 -0.01
CA ALA A 27 3.59 18.76 -0.73
C ALA A 27 4.43 18.54 -1.99
N TYR A 28 5.02 17.37 -2.13
CA TYR A 28 5.84 17.03 -3.29
C TYR A 28 5.55 15.61 -3.76
N ALA A 29 5.74 15.37 -5.05
CA ALA A 29 5.57 14.04 -5.63
C ALA A 29 6.83 13.21 -5.40
N SER A 30 6.64 11.96 -5.01
CA SER A 30 7.70 10.98 -4.89
C SER A 30 7.29 9.74 -5.65
N ARG A 31 8.21 9.20 -6.45
CA ARG A 31 7.99 7.97 -7.21
C ARG A 31 9.12 7.01 -6.92
N ARG A 32 8.77 5.78 -6.58
CA ARG A 32 9.75 4.73 -6.36
C ARG A 32 9.39 3.50 -7.16
N ARG A 33 10.36 2.96 -7.86
CA ARG A 33 10.22 1.68 -8.53
C ARG A 33 10.87 0.62 -7.68
N ILE A 34 10.12 -0.40 -7.33
CA ILE A 34 10.61 -1.48 -6.49
C ILE A 34 10.42 -2.78 -7.27
N PRO A 35 11.52 -3.51 -7.58
CA PRO A 35 11.38 -4.78 -8.28
C PRO A 35 10.70 -5.81 -7.39
N LEU A 36 9.81 -6.61 -7.99
CA LEU A 36 9.18 -7.72 -7.31
C LEU A 36 10.08 -8.94 -7.38
N VAL A 37 10.54 -9.40 -6.23
CA VAL A 37 11.49 -10.51 -6.13
C VAL A 37 11.06 -11.50 -5.07
N GLY A 38 11.50 -12.75 -5.21
CA GLY A 38 11.23 -13.79 -4.23
C GLY A 38 9.81 -14.31 -4.29
N LYS A 39 9.37 -14.91 -3.19
CA LYS A 39 8.06 -15.55 -3.08
C LYS A 39 7.02 -14.69 -2.40
N GLN A 40 7.48 -13.74 -1.59
CA GLN A 40 6.60 -12.78 -0.94
C GLN A 40 7.34 -11.49 -0.64
N MET A 41 6.61 -10.39 -0.61
CA MET A 41 7.13 -9.09 -0.22
C MET A 41 6.14 -8.45 0.74
N ARG A 42 6.64 -8.02 1.89
CA ARG A 42 5.82 -7.34 2.89
C ARG A 42 5.80 -5.85 2.58
N ILE A 43 4.64 -5.24 2.76
CA ILE A 43 4.42 -3.81 2.56
C ILE A 43 4.08 -3.20 3.91
N GLY A 44 4.82 -2.18 4.33
CA GLY A 44 4.54 -1.54 5.59
C GLY A 44 5.60 -0.53 5.98
N ARG A 45 5.70 -0.27 7.27
CA ARG A 45 6.68 0.64 7.83
C ARG A 45 7.69 -0.15 8.65
N ARG A 46 8.97 0.04 8.36
CA ARG A 46 10.01 -0.59 9.19
C ARG A 46 9.85 -0.14 10.65
N SER A 47 10.14 -1.06 11.56
CA SER A 47 10.08 -0.80 12.98
C SER A 47 11.29 -1.45 13.67
N ALA A 48 12.20 -0.63 14.16
CA ALA A 48 13.37 -1.11 14.89
C ALA A 48 12.98 -1.85 16.17
N ALA A 49 11.95 -1.37 16.85
CA ALA A 49 11.48 -1.97 18.10
C ALA A 49 10.91 -3.39 17.91
N ARG A 50 10.44 -3.73 16.70
CA ARG A 50 9.88 -5.04 16.39
C ARG A 50 10.71 -5.80 15.38
N GLU A 51 11.89 -5.30 15.04
CA GLU A 51 12.77 -5.89 14.04
C GLU A 51 12.07 -6.15 12.70
N LEU A 52 11.07 -5.32 12.38
CA LEU A 52 10.31 -5.45 11.15
C LEU A 52 10.95 -4.61 10.05
N GLN A 53 11.36 -5.28 8.97
CA GLN A 53 11.92 -4.63 7.79
C GLN A 53 11.18 -5.10 6.54
N PRO A 54 10.07 -4.42 6.17
CA PRO A 54 9.33 -4.81 4.97
C PRO A 54 10.17 -4.56 3.72
N GLU A 55 10.01 -5.43 2.73
CA GLU A 55 10.67 -5.29 1.43
C GLU A 55 10.21 -4.03 0.71
N ILE A 56 8.93 -3.66 0.88
CA ILE A 56 8.42 -2.37 0.44
C ILE A 56 8.21 -1.51 1.68
N ASP A 57 9.25 -0.72 1.99
CA ASP A 57 9.27 0.10 3.19
C ASP A 57 8.66 1.47 2.88
N LEU A 58 7.53 1.77 3.50
CA LEU A 58 6.82 3.03 3.35
C LEU A 58 7.13 4.03 4.47
N ALA A 59 8.16 3.75 5.27
CA ALA A 59 8.68 4.71 6.24
C ALA A 59 9.69 5.69 5.62
N VAL A 60 9.73 5.79 4.30
CA VAL A 60 10.58 6.72 3.55
C VAL A 60 9.75 7.96 3.19
N PRO A 61 10.29 9.18 3.41
CA PRO A 61 9.54 10.41 3.12
C PRO A 61 9.11 10.52 1.65
N PRO A 62 7.92 11.06 1.37
CA PRO A 62 6.93 11.52 2.34
C PRO A 62 6.26 10.33 3.03
N ILE A 63 6.12 10.41 4.35
CA ILE A 63 5.59 9.30 5.14
C ILE A 63 4.08 9.42 5.23
N ASP A 64 3.40 8.34 4.83
CA ASP A 64 1.95 8.23 4.95
C ASP A 64 1.61 7.68 6.33
N PRO A 65 0.99 8.47 7.22
CA PRO A 65 0.71 8.04 8.58
C PRO A 65 -0.38 6.98 8.68
N GLY A 66 -1.12 6.75 7.58
CA GLY A 66 -2.17 5.74 7.54
C GLY A 66 -1.68 4.32 7.27
N ILE A 67 -0.38 4.13 7.07
CA ILE A 67 0.20 2.83 6.80
C ILE A 67 0.47 2.08 8.11
N SER A 68 -0.01 0.85 8.20
CA SER A 68 0.30 -0.04 9.32
C SER A 68 1.71 -0.60 9.19
N ARG A 69 2.29 -1.08 10.30
CA ARG A 69 3.63 -1.66 10.29
C ARG A 69 3.75 -2.83 9.33
N LEU A 70 2.79 -3.74 9.35
CA LEU A 70 2.59 -4.75 8.32
C LEU A 70 1.23 -4.48 7.72
N HIS A 71 1.20 -3.77 6.59
CA HIS A 71 -0.06 -3.31 6.01
C HIS A 71 -0.63 -4.32 5.03
N ALA A 72 0.21 -4.84 4.16
CA ALA A 72 -0.21 -5.82 3.16
C ALA A 72 0.97 -6.70 2.78
N MET A 73 0.69 -7.79 2.09
CA MET A 73 1.71 -8.72 1.60
C MET A 73 1.45 -9.01 0.13
N LEU A 74 2.51 -8.97 -0.66
CA LEU A 74 2.49 -9.46 -2.04
C LEU A 74 3.01 -10.88 -2.04
N ILE A 75 2.27 -11.79 -2.65
CA ILE A 75 2.58 -13.22 -2.66
C ILE A 75 2.65 -13.70 -4.10
N ALA A 76 3.78 -14.31 -4.47
CA ALA A 76 3.99 -14.85 -5.80
C ALA A 76 3.47 -16.28 -5.89
N ALA A 77 2.73 -16.59 -6.96
CA ALA A 77 2.32 -17.94 -7.28
C ALA A 77 3.40 -18.61 -8.16
N PRO A 78 3.41 -19.96 -8.24
CA PRO A 78 4.38 -20.67 -9.07
C PRO A 78 4.35 -20.30 -10.55
N ASP A 79 3.20 -19.83 -11.06
CA ASP A 79 3.05 -19.41 -12.45
C ASP A 79 3.54 -17.98 -12.72
N GLY A 80 4.09 -17.31 -11.72
CA GLY A 80 4.61 -15.95 -11.85
C GLY A 80 3.59 -14.85 -11.60
N THR A 81 2.34 -15.18 -11.29
CA THR A 81 1.36 -14.17 -10.91
C THR A 81 1.58 -13.72 -9.46
N TRP A 82 1.20 -12.47 -9.18
CA TRP A 82 1.28 -11.93 -7.84
C TRP A 82 -0.12 -11.67 -7.30
N SER A 83 -0.28 -11.86 -6.01
CA SER A 83 -1.53 -11.55 -5.31
C SER A 83 -1.22 -10.65 -4.11
N VAL A 84 -2.21 -9.90 -3.67
CA VAL A 84 -2.10 -9.08 -2.46
C VAL A 84 -3.03 -9.61 -1.39
N LEU A 85 -2.58 -9.51 -0.14
CA LEU A 85 -3.34 -9.91 1.04
C LEU A 85 -3.19 -8.83 2.10
N ASP A 86 -4.31 -8.44 2.71
CA ASP A 86 -4.31 -7.55 3.87
C ASP A 86 -4.44 -8.41 5.13
N PRO A 87 -3.41 -8.50 5.97
CA PRO A 87 -3.46 -9.35 7.16
C PRO A 87 -4.25 -8.74 8.33
N GLY A 88 -4.73 -7.52 8.20
CA GLY A 88 -5.46 -6.84 9.26
C GLY A 88 -4.97 -5.42 9.48
N SER A 89 -4.73 -4.68 8.40
CA SER A 89 -4.29 -3.28 8.50
C SER A 89 -5.35 -2.42 9.17
N ALA A 90 -4.89 -1.33 9.82
CA ALA A 90 -5.79 -0.44 10.53
C ALA A 90 -6.75 0.31 9.59
N ASN A 91 -6.28 0.66 8.40
CA ASN A 91 -7.04 1.50 7.46
C ASN A 91 -7.52 0.79 6.21
N GLY A 92 -7.23 -0.50 6.07
CA GLY A 92 -7.65 -1.29 4.92
C GLY A 92 -6.76 -1.12 3.70
N THR A 93 -7.03 -1.95 2.71
CA THR A 93 -6.32 -1.97 1.42
C THR A 93 -7.36 -2.07 0.31
N LEU A 94 -7.19 -1.27 -0.75
CA LEU A 94 -8.07 -1.28 -1.90
C LEU A 94 -7.30 -1.73 -3.14
N VAL A 95 -7.96 -2.48 -3.99
CA VAL A 95 -7.44 -2.84 -5.31
C VAL A 95 -8.40 -2.27 -6.35
N ASN A 96 -7.90 -1.39 -7.20
CA ASN A 96 -8.70 -0.70 -8.22
C ASN A 96 -9.97 -0.06 -7.63
N GLY A 97 -9.83 0.55 -6.45
CA GLY A 97 -10.91 1.26 -5.78
C GLY A 97 -11.86 0.39 -4.96
N ARG A 98 -11.62 -0.92 -4.88
CA ARG A 98 -12.44 -1.84 -4.09
C ARG A 98 -11.67 -2.32 -2.87
N GLU A 99 -12.26 -2.17 -1.70
CA GLU A 99 -11.67 -2.68 -0.47
C GLU A 99 -11.62 -4.20 -0.51
N ILE A 100 -10.45 -4.77 -0.20
CA ILE A 100 -10.30 -6.22 -0.15
C ILE A 100 -10.58 -6.73 1.27
N PRO A 101 -11.25 -7.89 1.40
CA PRO A 101 -11.49 -8.47 2.72
C PRO A 101 -10.18 -8.89 3.38
N THR A 102 -10.09 -8.70 4.69
CA THR A 102 -8.94 -9.16 5.47
C THR A 102 -8.73 -10.65 5.30
N GLY A 103 -7.50 -11.03 4.99
CA GLY A 103 -7.12 -12.44 4.84
C GLY A 103 -7.39 -13.06 3.49
N ASP A 104 -8.02 -12.34 2.56
CA ASP A 104 -8.29 -12.86 1.22
C ASP A 104 -7.13 -12.54 0.27
N LEU A 105 -6.76 -13.51 -0.56
CA LEU A 105 -5.79 -13.30 -1.63
C LEU A 105 -6.50 -12.75 -2.86
N VAL A 106 -6.03 -11.61 -3.34
CA VAL A 106 -6.57 -10.98 -4.55
C VAL A 106 -5.50 -10.96 -5.63
N THR A 107 -5.74 -11.65 -6.73
CA THR A 107 -4.80 -11.73 -7.85
C THR A 107 -4.65 -10.38 -8.53
N LEU A 108 -3.40 -10.00 -8.82
CA LEU A 108 -3.05 -8.74 -9.43
C LEU A 108 -2.66 -8.92 -10.89
N ASN A 109 -3.10 -8.00 -11.74
CA ASN A 109 -2.72 -7.92 -13.14
C ASN A 109 -1.90 -6.67 -13.37
N GLU A 110 -1.25 -6.60 -14.54
CA GLU A 110 -0.52 -5.40 -14.90
C GLU A 110 -1.44 -4.19 -14.91
N GLY A 111 -0.95 -3.09 -14.35
CA GLY A 111 -1.71 -1.85 -14.25
C GLY A 111 -2.65 -1.77 -13.05
N ASP A 112 -2.81 -2.85 -12.30
CA ASP A 112 -3.65 -2.82 -11.11
C ASP A 112 -3.05 -1.86 -10.07
N ARG A 113 -3.95 -1.15 -9.38
CA ARG A 113 -3.56 -0.13 -8.40
C ARG A 113 -4.01 -0.56 -7.01
N ILE A 114 -3.04 -0.59 -6.10
CA ILE A 114 -3.27 -0.91 -4.69
C ILE A 114 -3.21 0.39 -3.92
N ASN A 115 -4.32 0.78 -3.30
CA ASN A 115 -4.36 1.97 -2.44
C ASN A 115 -4.32 1.56 -0.98
N LEU A 116 -3.51 2.24 -0.20
CA LEU A 116 -3.37 1.98 1.23
C LEU A 116 -3.00 3.25 1.97
N GLY A 117 -3.29 3.27 3.27
CA GLY A 117 -3.06 4.44 4.10
C GLY A 117 -3.96 5.61 3.73
N ALA A 118 -3.41 6.82 3.82
CA ALA A 118 -4.16 8.03 3.54
C ALA A 118 -4.07 8.46 2.07
N TRP A 119 -2.96 8.15 1.38
CA TRP A 119 -2.76 8.64 0.01
C TRP A 119 -1.83 7.78 -0.85
N THR A 120 -1.33 6.67 -0.36
CA THR A 120 -0.35 5.87 -1.09
C THR A 120 -1.01 4.99 -2.14
N VAL A 121 -0.40 4.90 -3.31
CA VAL A 121 -0.78 3.97 -4.35
C VAL A 121 0.45 3.19 -4.83
N ILE A 122 0.26 1.89 -5.01
CA ILE A 122 1.25 1.01 -5.63
C ILE A 122 0.64 0.49 -6.92
N THR A 123 1.30 0.79 -8.04
CA THR A 123 0.85 0.32 -9.35
C THR A 123 1.72 -0.83 -9.82
N MET A 124 1.08 -1.90 -10.28
CA MET A 124 1.74 -3.11 -10.74
C MET A 124 2.16 -2.98 -12.19
N TYR A 125 3.44 -3.20 -12.47
CA TYR A 125 3.96 -3.20 -13.83
C TYR A 125 4.76 -4.46 -14.10
N ARG A 126 4.67 -4.98 -15.31
CA ARG A 126 5.61 -5.97 -15.80
C ARG A 126 6.79 -5.22 -16.43
N GLY A 127 7.95 -5.55 -15.94
CA GLY A 127 9.16 -4.90 -16.36
C GLY A 127 9.87 -5.57 -17.49
#